data_0a52cdb56013be2bcdab6e959173d10b
#
_entry.id   0a52cdb56013be2bcdab6e959173d10b
#
_cell.length_a   1.000
_cell.length_b   1.000
_cell.length_c   1.000
_cell.angle_alpha   90.00
_cell.angle_beta   90.00
_cell.angle_gamma   90.00
#
_symmetry.space_group_name_H-M   'P 1'
#
loop_
_entity.id
_entity.type
_entity.pdbx_description
1 polymer ?
#
loop_
_entity_poly.entity_id
_entity_poly.type
_entity_poly.pdbx_seq_one_letter_code
_entity_poly.pdbx_strand_id
1 'polypeptide(L)'
;MVRLIHTSDWHLGRSFHRVGLLDAQARYLDHLVEVVRSEGVDAVLVSGDVYDRALPSPDTVQLLSDGVTRLIEAGATVILSSGNHDSAIRLGFASELLARAGLHIRTSLDLLGVPVVVKDTAIYPLPYLEPSVAADRIGADERTHAAVLRAAMGQVRTDAPSRAGASVVMAHAFVTGGATSQSERDISVGGVSAVHPDVFAEADYVALGHLHGPQRISETVRYSGSPIALSFSEADQRKGSVLVDVCVGALHAETIPAPVARSLAILRGDLTDLLRDPRHRAAESAYCQITLTDTVRPMGAMEQLRRRFPDTLVLAFEPVGAQTTPLTSAALVRERGDLDLCSDFLSHVRAGNAASEQERALLATAVECSRVVRGEREDEGAATTARGAA
;
A
#
# COMPACT_ATOMS: atom_id res chain seq x y z
N MET A 1 29.51 -15.22 9.99
CA MET A 1 28.04 -15.15 10.01
C MET A 1 27.63 -13.75 10.40
N VAL A 2 26.73 -13.14 9.67
CA VAL A 2 26.13 -11.84 9.95
C VAL A 2 24.67 -12.02 10.32
N ARG A 3 24.17 -11.23 11.28
CA ARG A 3 22.76 -11.20 11.70
C ARG A 3 22.12 -9.93 11.22
N LEU A 4 21.07 -10.06 10.42
CA LEU A 4 20.39 -8.97 9.75
C LEU A 4 18.91 -8.93 10.13
N ILE A 5 18.33 -7.74 10.16
CA ILE A 5 16.88 -7.55 10.06
C ILE A 5 16.56 -7.11 8.64
N HIS A 6 15.67 -7.83 7.96
CA HIS A 6 15.07 -7.42 6.71
C HIS A 6 13.66 -6.91 6.95
N THR A 7 13.42 -5.68 6.57
CA THR A 7 12.13 -4.99 6.57
C THR A 7 11.97 -4.17 5.29
N SER A 8 10.76 -3.76 4.95
CA SER A 8 10.46 -2.94 3.77
C SER A 8 9.13 -2.21 3.94
N ASP A 9 8.78 -1.38 2.98
CA ASP A 9 7.43 -0.83 2.83
C ASP A 9 6.92 -0.17 4.14
N TRP A 10 7.77 0.67 4.74
CA TRP A 10 7.42 1.39 5.97
C TRP A 10 6.32 2.42 5.72
N HIS A 11 6.27 2.99 4.52
CA HIS A 11 5.30 4.00 4.11
C HIS A 11 5.07 5.06 5.18
N LEU A 12 6.15 5.59 5.74
CA LEU A 12 6.06 6.60 6.79
C LEU A 12 5.20 7.78 6.34
N GLY A 13 4.25 8.17 7.18
CA GLY A 13 3.30 9.24 6.90
C GLY A 13 2.04 8.80 6.15
N ARG A 14 1.85 7.49 5.89
CA ARG A 14 0.63 6.95 5.30
C ARG A 14 -0.56 7.15 6.21
N SER A 15 -1.73 7.32 5.61
CA SER A 15 -3.02 7.28 6.29
C SER A 15 -3.84 6.07 5.85
N PHE A 16 -4.58 5.49 6.79
CA PHE A 16 -5.50 4.39 6.59
C PHE A 16 -6.94 4.91 6.65
N HIS A 17 -7.61 5.04 5.52
CA HIS A 17 -8.95 5.65 5.42
C HIS A 17 -9.10 6.98 6.18
N ARG A 18 -8.15 7.89 6.01
CA ARG A 18 -8.02 9.22 6.68
C ARG A 18 -7.59 9.18 8.15
N VAL A 19 -7.29 8.03 8.70
CA VAL A 19 -6.65 7.91 10.01
C VAL A 19 -5.15 7.89 9.82
N GLY A 20 -4.42 8.78 10.48
CA GLY A 20 -2.95 8.80 10.43
C GLY A 20 -2.36 7.55 11.09
N LEU A 21 -1.33 6.97 10.48
CA LEU A 21 -0.65 5.79 11.00
C LEU A 21 0.68 6.12 11.72
N LEU A 22 1.02 7.39 11.88
CA LEU A 22 2.34 7.81 12.38
C LEU A 22 2.65 7.22 13.76
N ASP A 23 1.67 7.17 14.68
CA ASP A 23 1.84 6.56 16.01
C ASP A 23 2.08 5.04 15.94
N ALA A 24 1.41 4.36 15.01
CA ALA A 24 1.63 2.93 14.78
C ALA A 24 3.03 2.67 14.21
N GLN A 25 3.48 3.54 13.31
CA GLN A 25 4.81 3.51 12.72
C GLN A 25 5.90 3.81 13.76
N ALA A 26 5.67 4.77 14.66
CA ALA A 26 6.57 5.05 15.77
C ALA A 26 6.72 3.84 16.71
N ARG A 27 5.62 3.20 17.10
CA ARG A 27 5.64 1.97 17.91
C ARG A 27 6.38 0.82 17.25
N TYR A 28 6.26 0.70 15.92
CA TYR A 28 7.03 -0.29 15.18
C TYR A 28 8.53 0.02 15.24
N LEU A 29 8.95 1.27 15.05
CA LEU A 29 10.35 1.65 15.14
C LEU A 29 10.91 1.47 16.56
N ASP A 30 10.12 1.73 17.61
CA ASP A 30 10.48 1.43 18.99
C ASP A 30 10.78 -0.06 19.17
N HIS A 31 9.85 -0.90 18.70
CA HIS A 31 10.01 -2.35 18.74
C HIS A 31 11.25 -2.82 17.95
N LEU A 32 11.48 -2.25 16.75
CA LEU A 32 12.63 -2.61 15.93
C LEU A 32 13.96 -2.30 16.64
N VAL A 33 14.06 -1.17 17.34
CA VAL A 33 15.22 -0.80 18.18
C VAL A 33 15.44 -1.81 19.31
N GLU A 34 14.36 -2.26 19.96
CA GLU A 34 14.45 -3.29 21.01
C GLU A 34 14.95 -4.63 20.45
N VAL A 35 14.43 -5.04 19.28
CA VAL A 35 14.88 -6.25 18.59
C VAL A 35 16.36 -6.17 18.22
N VAL A 36 16.81 -5.02 17.68
CA VAL A 36 18.22 -4.83 17.34
C VAL A 36 19.12 -5.04 18.57
N ARG A 37 18.73 -4.52 19.73
CA ARG A 37 19.50 -4.67 20.97
C ARG A 37 19.47 -6.10 21.53
N SER A 38 18.29 -6.70 21.59
CA SER A 38 18.10 -8.03 22.19
C SER A 38 18.73 -9.15 21.37
N GLU A 39 18.64 -9.05 20.05
CA GLU A 39 19.13 -10.06 19.13
C GLU A 39 20.58 -9.83 18.67
N GLY A 40 21.20 -8.69 19.01
CA GLY A 40 22.54 -8.35 18.58
C GLY A 40 22.68 -8.23 17.07
N VAL A 41 21.75 -7.50 16.46
CA VAL A 41 21.66 -7.34 15.01
C VAL A 41 22.80 -6.48 14.46
N ASP A 42 23.47 -6.96 13.43
CA ASP A 42 24.60 -6.26 12.80
C ASP A 42 24.15 -5.20 11.79
N ALA A 43 23.06 -5.46 11.06
CA ALA A 43 22.50 -4.48 10.15
C ALA A 43 20.97 -4.60 9.99
N VAL A 44 20.33 -3.46 9.75
CA VAL A 44 18.92 -3.33 9.38
C VAL A 44 18.81 -2.96 7.90
N LEU A 45 18.15 -3.81 7.12
CA LEU A 45 17.91 -3.64 5.69
C LEU A 45 16.49 -3.16 5.47
N VAL A 46 16.32 -1.98 4.83
CA VAL A 46 15.00 -1.44 4.46
C VAL A 46 14.90 -1.41 2.94
N SER A 47 14.18 -2.39 2.39
CA SER A 47 14.12 -2.63 0.95
C SER A 47 13.05 -1.80 0.24
N GLY A 48 13.20 -0.48 0.28
CA GLY A 48 12.35 0.50 -0.42
C GLY A 48 11.07 0.88 0.30
N ASP A 49 10.37 1.86 -0.29
CA ASP A 49 9.14 2.50 0.19
C ASP A 49 9.24 2.94 1.66
N VAL A 50 10.31 3.70 1.93
CA VAL A 50 10.56 4.30 3.24
C VAL A 50 9.48 5.32 3.57
N TYR A 51 9.17 6.21 2.64
CA TYR A 51 8.10 7.19 2.73
C TYR A 51 6.89 6.79 1.87
N ASP A 52 5.68 7.14 2.33
CA ASP A 52 4.45 6.95 1.54
C ASP A 52 4.39 7.85 0.30
N ARG A 53 5.08 8.98 0.34
CA ARG A 53 5.08 9.99 -0.73
C ARG A 53 6.45 10.58 -0.95
N ALA A 54 6.74 10.93 -2.19
CA ALA A 54 7.98 11.61 -2.58
C ALA A 54 8.23 12.95 -1.87
N LEU A 55 7.20 13.57 -1.28
CA LEU A 55 7.28 14.76 -0.44
C LEU A 55 6.61 14.46 0.92
N PRO A 56 7.37 13.90 1.89
CA PRO A 56 6.86 13.61 3.22
C PRO A 56 6.62 14.90 4.05
N SER A 57 5.75 14.80 5.06
CA SER A 57 5.55 15.89 6.02
C SER A 57 6.76 16.04 6.97
N PRO A 58 6.96 17.21 7.61
CA PRO A 58 8.04 17.40 8.58
C PRO A 58 8.05 16.35 9.70
N ASP A 59 6.89 16.02 10.28
CA ASP A 59 6.77 15.02 11.34
C ASP A 59 7.18 13.63 10.87
N THR A 60 6.90 13.30 9.61
CA THR A 60 7.31 12.04 8.99
C THR A 60 8.83 11.96 8.81
N VAL A 61 9.45 13.07 8.40
CA VAL A 61 10.92 13.16 8.27
C VAL A 61 11.58 13.05 9.65
N GLN A 62 10.99 13.71 10.66
CA GLN A 62 11.48 13.62 12.03
C GLN A 62 11.41 12.19 12.57
N LEU A 63 10.30 11.48 12.33
CA LEU A 63 10.14 10.08 12.75
C LEU A 63 11.22 9.17 12.12
N LEU A 64 11.51 9.33 10.82
CA LEU A 64 12.61 8.58 10.20
C LEU A 64 13.96 8.91 10.83
N SER A 65 14.25 10.20 10.99
CA SER A 65 15.51 10.67 11.59
C SER A 65 15.74 10.08 12.98
N ASP A 66 14.72 10.16 13.85
CA ASP A 66 14.79 9.62 15.22
C ASP A 66 14.93 8.09 15.20
N GLY A 67 14.15 7.41 14.34
CA GLY A 67 14.20 5.96 14.23
C GLY A 67 15.57 5.44 13.80
N VAL A 68 16.13 5.97 12.71
CA VAL A 68 17.45 5.53 12.20
C VAL A 68 18.59 5.88 13.18
N THR A 69 18.53 7.03 13.86
CA THR A 69 19.49 7.42 14.88
C THR A 69 19.52 6.37 16.00
N ARG A 70 18.36 6.01 16.52
CA ARG A 70 18.24 5.03 17.61
C ARG A 70 18.65 3.62 17.20
N LEU A 71 18.42 3.21 15.94
CA LEU A 71 18.89 1.94 15.40
C LEU A 71 20.44 1.89 15.35
N ILE A 72 21.08 2.99 14.93
CA ILE A 72 22.53 3.11 14.91
C ILE A 72 23.09 3.11 16.35
N GLU A 73 22.49 3.86 17.26
CA GLU A 73 22.84 3.86 18.68
C GLU A 73 22.65 2.50 19.35
N ALA A 74 21.72 1.68 18.83
CA ALA A 74 21.54 0.30 19.26
C ALA A 74 22.63 -0.65 18.74
N GLY A 75 23.50 -0.19 17.84
CA GLY A 75 24.67 -0.92 17.33
C GLY A 75 24.54 -1.45 15.90
N ALA A 76 23.41 -1.27 15.22
CA ALA A 76 23.22 -1.75 13.87
C ALA A 76 23.69 -0.76 12.79
N THR A 77 24.28 -1.25 11.72
CA THR A 77 24.38 -0.50 10.46
C THR A 77 23.00 -0.43 9.82
N VAL A 78 22.55 0.75 9.41
CA VAL A 78 21.24 0.91 8.74
C VAL A 78 21.43 1.11 7.24
N ILE A 79 20.77 0.29 6.41
CA ILE A 79 20.90 0.33 4.96
C ILE A 79 19.50 0.51 4.36
N LEU A 80 19.27 1.63 3.70
CA LEU A 80 18.01 1.97 3.03
C LEU A 80 18.21 1.99 1.53
N SER A 81 17.31 1.38 0.76
CA SER A 81 17.16 1.63 -0.68
C SER A 81 15.85 2.40 -0.94
N SER A 82 15.73 3.08 -2.08
CA SER A 82 14.46 3.70 -2.46
C SER A 82 13.52 2.70 -3.12
N GLY A 83 12.22 2.82 -2.81
CA GLY A 83 11.14 2.17 -3.52
C GLY A 83 10.49 3.07 -4.57
N ASN A 84 9.32 2.68 -5.09
CA ASN A 84 8.59 3.42 -6.12
C ASN A 84 7.75 4.59 -5.57
N HIS A 85 7.57 4.69 -4.26
CA HIS A 85 6.95 5.84 -3.59
C HIS A 85 7.96 6.92 -3.23
N ASP A 86 9.24 6.55 -3.07
CA ASP A 86 10.28 7.46 -2.63
C ASP A 86 10.76 8.39 -3.74
N SER A 87 11.20 9.58 -3.34
CA SER A 87 12.03 10.41 -4.20
C SER A 87 13.50 10.05 -3.98
N ALA A 88 14.15 9.40 -4.95
CA ALA A 88 15.55 9.01 -4.86
C ALA A 88 16.48 10.19 -4.47
N ILE A 89 16.22 11.39 -5.01
CA ILE A 89 17.00 12.60 -4.72
C ILE A 89 16.79 13.08 -3.29
N ARG A 90 15.54 13.14 -2.80
CA ARG A 90 15.25 13.63 -1.45
C ARG A 90 15.67 12.64 -0.37
N LEU A 91 15.38 11.36 -0.55
CA LEU A 91 15.79 10.31 0.38
C LEU A 91 17.32 10.21 0.42
N GLY A 92 17.99 10.34 -0.74
CA GLY A 92 19.44 10.26 -0.86
C GLY A 92 20.20 11.53 -0.43
N PHE A 93 19.52 12.55 0.09
CA PHE A 93 20.19 13.77 0.55
C PHE A 93 21.25 13.45 1.61
N ALA A 94 22.46 13.98 1.38
CA ALA A 94 23.64 13.82 2.25
C ALA A 94 24.07 12.35 2.49
N SER A 95 23.67 11.38 1.64
CA SER A 95 23.92 9.95 1.82
C SER A 95 25.40 9.60 2.03
N GLU A 96 26.34 10.27 1.36
CA GLU A 96 27.79 10.05 1.53
C GLU A 96 28.30 10.47 2.92
N LEU A 97 27.74 11.54 3.47
CA LEU A 97 28.08 11.99 4.84
C LEU A 97 27.50 11.05 5.89
N LEU A 98 26.24 10.65 5.70
CA LEU A 98 25.51 9.76 6.60
C LEU A 98 26.10 8.34 6.64
N ALA A 99 26.68 7.88 5.54
CA ALA A 99 27.38 6.59 5.46
C ALA A 99 28.53 6.49 6.48
N ARG A 100 29.21 7.60 6.79
CA ARG A 100 30.28 7.64 7.79
C ARG A 100 29.78 7.44 9.22
N ALA A 101 28.48 7.69 9.44
CA ALA A 101 27.81 7.49 10.73
C ALA A 101 27.09 6.13 10.82
N GLY A 102 27.19 5.26 9.81
CA GLY A 102 26.53 3.96 9.77
C GLY A 102 25.15 3.94 9.12
N LEU A 103 24.72 5.06 8.50
CA LEU A 103 23.48 5.12 7.72
C LEU A 103 23.81 5.15 6.21
N HIS A 104 23.58 4.04 5.54
CA HIS A 104 23.81 3.90 4.10
C HIS A 104 22.50 4.03 3.34
N ILE A 105 22.32 5.15 2.63
CA ILE A 105 21.14 5.40 1.77
C ILE A 105 21.56 5.20 0.31
N ARG A 106 20.99 4.19 -0.33
CA ARG A 106 21.32 3.75 -1.68
C ARG A 106 20.17 4.02 -2.64
N THR A 107 20.22 5.16 -3.30
CA THR A 107 19.19 5.64 -4.24
C THR A 107 19.75 5.97 -5.62
N SER A 108 21.08 6.02 -5.78
CA SER A 108 21.73 6.32 -7.06
C SER A 108 22.00 5.06 -7.85
N LEU A 109 21.77 5.12 -9.18
CA LEU A 109 22.15 4.08 -10.12
C LEU A 109 23.67 3.94 -10.29
N ASP A 110 24.43 4.98 -9.96
CA ASP A 110 25.90 4.98 -10.09
C ASP A 110 26.58 4.10 -9.03
N LEU A 111 25.83 3.66 -8.02
CA LEU A 111 26.32 2.78 -6.96
C LEU A 111 25.82 1.33 -7.09
N LEU A 112 25.21 0.98 -8.21
CA LEU A 112 24.88 -0.41 -8.52
C LEU A 112 26.17 -1.25 -8.54
N GLY A 113 26.13 -2.46 -7.99
CA GLY A 113 27.31 -3.32 -7.87
C GLY A 113 28.33 -2.87 -6.80
N VAL A 114 28.11 -1.75 -6.11
CA VAL A 114 28.96 -1.29 -5.01
C VAL A 114 28.31 -1.67 -3.67
N PRO A 115 28.81 -2.70 -2.95
CA PRO A 115 28.17 -3.17 -1.72
C PRO A 115 28.43 -2.25 -0.53
N VAL A 116 27.57 -2.39 0.47
CA VAL A 116 27.89 -2.06 1.85
C VAL A 116 28.40 -3.34 2.52
N VAL A 117 29.59 -3.29 3.07
CA VAL A 117 30.20 -4.46 3.70
C VAL A 117 29.95 -4.39 5.23
N VAL A 118 29.30 -5.41 5.75
CA VAL A 118 29.05 -5.56 7.20
C VAL A 118 29.74 -6.87 7.63
N LYS A 119 30.73 -6.76 8.49
CA LYS A 119 31.66 -7.88 8.80
C LYS A 119 32.30 -8.41 7.50
N ASP A 120 31.98 -9.64 7.15
CA ASP A 120 32.42 -10.35 5.94
C ASP A 120 31.37 -10.40 4.82
N THR A 121 30.16 -9.89 5.06
CA THR A 121 29.03 -9.99 4.14
C THR A 121 28.91 -8.75 3.27
N ALA A 122 28.81 -8.96 1.96
CA ALA A 122 28.58 -7.92 0.97
C ALA A 122 27.07 -7.73 0.71
N ILE A 123 26.55 -6.55 1.04
CA ILE A 123 25.13 -6.20 0.88
C ILE A 123 25.02 -5.24 -0.29
N TYR A 124 24.24 -5.62 -1.32
CA TYR A 124 24.03 -4.86 -2.56
C TYR A 124 22.63 -4.25 -2.58
N PRO A 125 22.45 -3.00 -2.12
CA PRO A 125 21.15 -2.35 -2.13
C PRO A 125 20.85 -1.79 -3.52
N LEU A 126 19.90 -2.42 -4.22
CA LEU A 126 19.38 -1.92 -5.48
C LEU A 126 18.21 -0.98 -5.20
N PRO A 127 18.24 0.29 -5.64
CA PRO A 127 17.08 1.16 -5.58
C PRO A 127 15.98 0.65 -6.53
N TYR A 128 14.76 1.15 -6.40
CA TYR A 128 13.72 0.90 -7.39
C TYR A 128 14.20 1.35 -8.78
N LEU A 129 14.12 0.45 -9.73
CA LEU A 129 14.58 0.65 -11.10
C LEU A 129 13.38 0.92 -12.01
N GLU A 130 12.98 2.19 -12.14
CA GLU A 130 11.95 2.58 -13.10
C GLU A 130 12.49 2.35 -14.53
N PRO A 131 11.91 1.42 -15.32
CA PRO A 131 12.45 1.01 -16.60
C PRO A 131 12.68 2.17 -17.58
N SER A 132 11.75 3.13 -17.61
CA SER A 132 11.84 4.30 -18.50
C SER A 132 13.01 5.22 -18.19
N VAL A 133 13.52 5.19 -16.96
CA VAL A 133 14.61 6.05 -16.46
C VAL A 133 15.93 5.28 -16.38
N ALA A 134 15.86 4.03 -15.92
CA ALA A 134 17.06 3.24 -15.61
C ALA A 134 17.68 2.57 -16.85
N ALA A 135 16.88 2.11 -17.80
CA ALA A 135 17.36 1.24 -18.88
C ALA A 135 18.57 1.79 -19.63
N ASP A 136 18.47 3.02 -20.13
CA ASP A 136 19.54 3.64 -20.93
C ASP A 136 20.80 3.91 -20.07
N ARG A 137 20.62 4.23 -18.78
CA ARG A 137 21.74 4.56 -17.87
C ARG A 137 22.57 3.36 -17.46
N ILE A 138 21.92 2.19 -17.34
CA ILE A 138 22.59 0.96 -16.89
C ILE A 138 22.86 -0.03 -18.03
N GLY A 139 22.53 0.33 -19.27
CA GLY A 139 22.76 -0.51 -20.45
C GLY A 139 21.86 -1.75 -20.52
N ALA A 140 20.59 -1.62 -20.12
CA ALA A 140 19.62 -2.69 -20.27
C ALA A 140 19.15 -2.84 -21.72
N ASP A 141 18.93 -4.08 -22.16
CA ASP A 141 18.55 -4.41 -23.53
C ASP A 141 17.15 -3.88 -23.91
N GLU A 142 16.27 -3.80 -22.90
CA GLU A 142 14.88 -3.40 -23.05
C GLU A 142 14.45 -2.49 -21.89
N ARG A 143 13.39 -1.72 -22.10
CA ARG A 143 12.76 -0.90 -21.05
C ARG A 143 11.70 -1.69 -20.29
N THR A 144 12.09 -2.83 -19.70
CA THR A 144 11.24 -3.69 -18.87
C THR A 144 11.86 -3.88 -17.49
N HIS A 145 11.04 -4.16 -16.47
CA HIS A 145 11.55 -4.45 -15.12
C HIS A 145 12.54 -5.62 -15.11
N ALA A 146 12.27 -6.67 -15.89
CA ALA A 146 13.15 -7.81 -15.98
C ALA A 146 14.52 -7.46 -16.59
N ALA A 147 14.56 -6.62 -17.64
CA ALA A 147 15.81 -6.23 -18.30
C ALA A 147 16.64 -5.31 -17.41
N VAL A 148 16.04 -4.29 -16.78
CA VAL A 148 16.78 -3.38 -15.90
C VAL A 148 17.32 -4.10 -14.66
N LEU A 149 16.53 -5.02 -14.07
CA LEU A 149 16.99 -5.76 -12.91
C LEU A 149 18.10 -6.75 -13.28
N ARG A 150 18.02 -7.39 -14.45
CA ARG A 150 19.08 -8.27 -14.98
C ARG A 150 20.38 -7.49 -15.22
N ALA A 151 20.31 -6.29 -15.76
CA ALA A 151 21.47 -5.42 -15.98
C ALA A 151 22.09 -5.01 -14.63
N ALA A 152 21.29 -4.62 -13.64
CA ALA A 152 21.76 -4.28 -12.30
C ALA A 152 22.44 -5.48 -11.62
N MET A 153 21.83 -6.67 -11.70
CA MET A 153 22.42 -7.90 -11.19
C MET A 153 23.70 -8.30 -11.94
N GLY A 154 23.86 -7.90 -13.21
CA GLY A 154 25.11 -8.04 -13.94
C GLY A 154 26.27 -7.31 -13.25
N GLN A 155 26.04 -6.11 -12.73
CA GLN A 155 27.05 -5.36 -11.97
C GLN A 155 27.34 -6.02 -10.61
N VAL A 156 26.32 -6.55 -9.91
CA VAL A 156 26.52 -7.33 -8.68
C VAL A 156 27.39 -8.56 -8.95
N ARG A 157 27.09 -9.31 -10.01
CA ARG A 157 27.86 -10.50 -10.42
C ARG A 157 29.32 -10.19 -10.79
N THR A 158 29.64 -8.98 -11.17
CA THR A 158 31.02 -8.58 -11.44
C THR A 158 31.84 -8.40 -10.16
N ASP A 159 31.24 -7.90 -9.08
CA ASP A 159 31.93 -7.66 -7.80
C ASP A 159 31.87 -8.85 -6.84
N ALA A 160 30.70 -9.51 -6.69
CA ALA A 160 30.45 -10.53 -5.67
C ALA A 160 31.46 -11.68 -5.64
N PRO A 161 31.91 -12.27 -6.78
CA PRO A 161 32.89 -13.34 -6.77
C PRO A 161 34.28 -12.95 -6.26
N SER A 162 34.60 -11.67 -6.20
CA SER A 162 35.86 -11.17 -5.66
C SER A 162 35.90 -11.17 -4.13
N ARG A 163 34.78 -11.48 -3.46
CA ARG A 163 34.59 -11.43 -2.01
C ARG A 163 34.49 -12.82 -1.39
N ALA A 164 35.09 -12.99 -0.23
CA ALA A 164 35.10 -14.27 0.45
C ALA A 164 33.83 -14.54 1.28
N GLY A 165 33.04 -13.50 1.60
CA GLY A 165 31.85 -13.59 2.45
C GLY A 165 30.56 -13.78 1.66
N ALA A 166 29.46 -13.90 2.38
CA ALA A 166 28.12 -14.03 1.78
C ALA A 166 27.70 -12.77 1.02
N SER A 167 26.84 -12.98 0.02
CA SER A 167 26.24 -11.92 -0.80
C SER A 167 24.76 -11.77 -0.48
N VAL A 168 24.32 -10.56 -0.13
CA VAL A 168 22.94 -10.21 0.12
C VAL A 168 22.50 -9.13 -0.86
N VAL A 169 21.37 -9.33 -1.52
CA VAL A 169 20.80 -8.35 -2.44
C VAL A 169 19.54 -7.77 -1.83
N MET A 170 19.43 -6.44 -1.79
CA MET A 170 18.17 -5.75 -1.52
C MET A 170 17.59 -5.27 -2.85
N ALA A 171 16.29 -5.47 -3.06
CA ALA A 171 15.61 -4.96 -4.25
C ALA A 171 14.16 -4.61 -3.95
N HIS A 172 13.61 -3.65 -4.69
CA HIS A 172 12.22 -3.28 -4.62
C HIS A 172 11.56 -3.58 -5.96
N ALA A 173 10.91 -4.72 -6.08
CA ALA A 173 10.40 -5.25 -7.34
C ALA A 173 9.28 -6.27 -7.13
N PHE A 174 8.41 -6.43 -8.14
CA PHE A 174 7.44 -7.52 -8.17
C PHE A 174 8.06 -8.77 -8.79
N VAL A 175 8.19 -9.82 -8.00
CA VAL A 175 8.76 -11.12 -8.42
C VAL A 175 7.65 -12.12 -8.64
N THR A 176 7.73 -12.91 -9.72
CA THR A 176 6.77 -13.96 -10.07
C THR A 176 6.60 -14.96 -8.91
N GLY A 177 5.37 -15.29 -8.60
CA GLY A 177 5.00 -16.15 -7.47
C GLY A 177 4.58 -15.36 -6.21
N GLY A 178 4.80 -14.04 -6.18
CA GLY A 178 4.28 -13.18 -5.12
C GLY A 178 2.79 -12.88 -5.29
N ALA A 179 2.07 -12.79 -4.17
CA ALA A 179 0.67 -12.37 -4.12
C ALA A 179 0.56 -10.92 -3.68
N THR A 180 -0.22 -10.14 -4.41
CA THR A 180 -0.47 -8.71 -4.12
C THR A 180 -1.61 -8.52 -3.12
N SER A 181 -1.64 -7.38 -2.42
CA SER A 181 -2.78 -6.87 -1.69
C SER A 181 -3.42 -5.68 -2.43
N GLN A 182 -4.37 -4.99 -1.82
CA GLN A 182 -5.01 -3.82 -2.43
C GLN A 182 -4.26 -2.51 -2.17
N SER A 183 -3.19 -2.55 -1.44
CA SER A 183 -2.46 -1.36 -0.98
C SER A 183 -1.21 -1.04 -1.79
N GLU A 184 -0.68 -2.01 -2.56
CA GLU A 184 0.45 -1.80 -3.46
C GLU A 184 0.06 -0.93 -4.67
N ARG A 185 1.02 -0.13 -5.12
CA ARG A 185 0.89 0.59 -6.38
C ARG A 185 1.22 -0.34 -7.55
N ASP A 186 0.38 -0.35 -8.58
CA ASP A 186 0.71 -1.06 -9.82
C ASP A 186 1.96 -0.43 -10.48
N ILE A 187 2.99 -1.24 -10.69
CA ILE A 187 4.25 -0.85 -11.34
C ILE A 187 4.38 -1.47 -12.74
N SER A 188 3.30 -1.99 -13.32
CA SER A 188 3.36 -2.65 -14.63
C SER A 188 3.74 -1.68 -15.76
N VAL A 189 4.61 -2.14 -16.65
CA VAL A 189 4.97 -1.47 -17.91
C VAL A 189 4.49 -2.34 -19.06
N GLY A 190 3.56 -1.84 -19.87
CA GLY A 190 2.95 -2.61 -20.95
C GLY A 190 2.19 -3.87 -20.46
N GLY A 191 1.68 -3.85 -19.21
CA GLY A 191 0.97 -4.98 -18.61
C GLY A 191 1.87 -6.07 -18.02
N VAL A 192 3.20 -5.89 -18.01
CA VAL A 192 4.17 -6.85 -17.45
C VAL A 192 5.00 -6.15 -16.38
N SER A 193 4.86 -6.59 -15.12
CA SER A 193 5.65 -6.07 -14.00
C SER A 193 6.51 -7.14 -13.32
N ALA A 194 6.12 -8.41 -13.43
CA ALA A 194 6.74 -9.50 -12.69
C ALA A 194 8.09 -9.91 -13.28
N VAL A 195 9.07 -10.07 -12.39
CA VAL A 195 10.42 -10.54 -12.70
C VAL A 195 10.59 -11.95 -12.20
N HIS A 196 11.23 -12.85 -12.98
CA HIS A 196 11.49 -14.21 -12.53
C HIS A 196 12.56 -14.23 -11.43
N PRO A 197 12.38 -15.02 -10.34
CA PRO A 197 13.33 -15.06 -9.21
C PRO A 197 14.75 -15.49 -9.60
N ASP A 198 14.93 -16.21 -10.68
CA ASP A 198 16.24 -16.63 -11.19
C ASP A 198 17.20 -15.47 -11.49
N VAL A 199 16.70 -14.25 -11.63
CA VAL A 199 17.56 -13.07 -11.77
C VAL A 199 18.51 -12.90 -10.59
N PHE A 200 18.14 -13.43 -9.42
CA PHE A 200 18.88 -13.38 -8.16
C PHE A 200 19.63 -14.68 -7.80
N ALA A 201 19.69 -15.66 -8.70
CA ALA A 201 20.10 -17.05 -8.40
C ALA A 201 21.44 -17.21 -7.65
N GLU A 202 22.35 -16.23 -7.77
CA GLU A 202 23.71 -16.30 -7.19
C GLU A 202 23.82 -15.60 -5.83
N ALA A 203 22.73 -15.03 -5.29
CA ALA A 203 22.74 -14.38 -3.98
C ALA A 203 22.42 -15.36 -2.86
N ASP A 204 23.18 -15.31 -1.74
CA ASP A 204 22.91 -16.11 -0.57
C ASP A 204 21.61 -15.72 0.13
N TYR A 205 21.21 -14.44 0.03
CA TYR A 205 19.92 -13.96 0.49
C TYR A 205 19.44 -12.76 -0.36
N VAL A 206 18.13 -12.68 -0.59
CA VAL A 206 17.48 -11.59 -1.32
C VAL A 206 16.37 -10.99 -0.48
N ALA A 207 16.57 -9.76 -0.07
CA ALA A 207 15.64 -8.96 0.73
C ALA A 207 14.76 -8.10 -0.19
N LEU A 208 13.55 -8.57 -0.48
CA LEU A 208 12.61 -7.90 -1.38
C LEU A 208 11.67 -6.96 -0.61
N GLY A 209 11.34 -5.80 -1.23
CA GLY A 209 10.24 -4.93 -0.91
C GLY A 209 9.27 -4.80 -2.08
N HIS A 210 8.20 -4.02 -1.92
CA HIS A 210 7.09 -3.74 -2.81
C HIS A 210 5.80 -4.50 -2.44
N LEU A 211 5.85 -5.78 -2.12
CA LEU A 211 4.66 -6.52 -1.69
C LEU A 211 4.48 -6.43 -0.18
N HIS A 212 3.31 -5.97 0.25
CA HIS A 212 3.02 -5.71 1.66
C HIS A 212 2.75 -6.98 2.47
N GLY A 213 2.42 -8.10 1.82
CA GLY A 213 2.29 -9.40 2.47
C GLY A 213 3.66 -10.07 2.66
N PRO A 214 4.02 -10.53 3.89
CA PRO A 214 5.24 -11.32 4.08
C PRO A 214 5.15 -12.64 3.32
N GLN A 215 6.15 -12.94 2.48
CA GLN A 215 6.11 -14.09 1.58
C GLN A 215 7.50 -14.68 1.36
N ARG A 216 7.56 -15.99 1.29
CA ARG A 216 8.74 -16.73 0.87
C ARG A 216 8.57 -17.19 -0.59
N ILE A 217 9.36 -16.62 -1.49
CA ILE A 217 9.35 -16.98 -2.91
C ILE A 217 10.21 -18.21 -3.16
N SER A 218 11.40 -18.24 -2.55
CA SER A 218 12.29 -19.42 -2.55
C SER A 218 12.98 -19.54 -1.19
N GLU A 219 13.98 -20.42 -1.07
CA GLU A 219 14.76 -20.51 0.16
C GLU A 219 15.50 -19.21 0.47
N THR A 220 16.07 -18.60 -0.55
CA THR A 220 16.89 -17.39 -0.43
C THR A 220 16.14 -16.09 -0.71
N VAL A 221 14.98 -16.13 -1.38
CA VAL A 221 14.24 -14.93 -1.84
C VAL A 221 12.97 -14.74 -1.02
N ARG A 222 12.84 -13.58 -0.34
CA ARG A 222 11.71 -13.29 0.55
C ARG A 222 11.28 -11.83 0.47
N TYR A 223 9.98 -11.62 0.66
CA TYR A 223 9.39 -10.33 1.05
C TYR A 223 9.21 -10.30 2.56
N SER A 224 9.67 -9.24 3.22
CA SER A 224 9.34 -9.00 4.63
C SER A 224 7.89 -8.54 4.80
N GLY A 225 7.35 -7.92 3.77
CA GLY A 225 6.09 -7.20 3.81
C GLY A 225 6.19 -5.88 4.58
N SER A 226 5.10 -5.11 4.55
CA SER A 226 4.98 -3.91 5.37
C SER A 226 4.86 -4.29 6.85
N PRO A 227 5.46 -3.51 7.78
CA PRO A 227 5.45 -3.84 9.20
C PRO A 227 4.09 -3.63 9.88
N ILE A 228 3.21 -2.85 9.26
CA ILE A 228 1.83 -2.61 9.69
C ILE A 228 0.88 -2.85 8.52
N ALA A 229 -0.38 -3.19 8.81
CA ALA A 229 -1.38 -3.35 7.77
C ALA A 229 -1.77 -2.00 7.15
N LEU A 230 -1.76 -1.93 5.83
CA LEU A 230 -1.99 -0.73 5.02
C LEU A 230 -3.32 -0.78 4.24
N SER A 231 -4.01 -1.92 4.24
CA SER A 231 -5.35 -2.09 3.70
C SER A 231 -6.14 -3.16 4.46
N PHE A 232 -7.47 -3.17 4.32
CA PHE A 232 -8.30 -4.23 4.89
C PHE A 232 -8.02 -5.61 4.29
N SER A 233 -7.53 -5.69 3.05
CA SER A 233 -7.14 -6.97 2.44
C SER A 233 -5.98 -7.67 3.17
N GLU A 234 -5.32 -6.97 4.09
CA GLU A 234 -4.20 -7.46 4.89
C GLU A 234 -4.62 -7.84 6.33
N ALA A 235 -5.93 -7.85 6.63
CA ALA A 235 -6.45 -8.08 7.99
C ALA A 235 -6.01 -9.42 8.59
N ASP A 236 -5.82 -10.45 7.77
CA ASP A 236 -5.40 -11.80 8.19
C ASP A 236 -3.88 -12.01 8.14
N GLN A 237 -3.11 -11.01 7.72
CA GLN A 237 -1.66 -11.12 7.61
C GLN A 237 -0.98 -10.86 8.96
N ARG A 238 0.03 -11.68 9.27
CA ARG A 238 0.92 -11.44 10.40
C ARG A 238 2.05 -10.52 9.96
N LYS A 239 1.95 -9.25 10.31
CA LYS A 239 2.97 -8.24 10.01
C LYS A 239 4.21 -8.40 10.88
N GLY A 240 5.37 -8.04 10.33
CA GLY A 240 6.64 -8.20 11.04
C GLY A 240 7.85 -7.80 10.21
N SER A 241 9.01 -8.22 10.70
CA SER A 241 10.29 -8.18 10.02
C SER A 241 10.88 -9.58 9.94
N VAL A 242 11.89 -9.79 9.11
CA VAL A 242 12.59 -11.08 9.02
C VAL A 242 13.96 -10.95 9.69
N LEU A 243 14.22 -11.74 10.72
CA LEU A 243 15.56 -11.93 11.27
C LEU A 243 16.29 -12.96 10.42
N VAL A 244 17.48 -12.61 9.96
CA VAL A 244 18.26 -13.41 9.02
C VAL A 244 19.67 -13.61 9.55
N ASP A 245 20.05 -14.85 9.76
CA ASP A 245 21.44 -15.24 9.96
C ASP A 245 21.99 -15.82 8.66
N VAL A 246 22.98 -15.17 8.07
CA VAL A 246 23.56 -15.56 6.78
C VAL A 246 25.08 -15.70 6.85
N CYS A 247 25.58 -16.74 6.21
CA CYS A 247 26.99 -16.92 5.84
C CYS A 247 27.03 -17.74 4.54
N VAL A 248 28.20 -17.86 3.94
CA VAL A 248 28.37 -18.65 2.71
C VAL A 248 27.84 -20.07 2.91
N GLY A 249 26.84 -20.44 2.09
CA GLY A 249 26.23 -21.77 2.08
C GLY A 249 25.30 -22.08 3.26
N ALA A 250 25.01 -21.13 4.17
CA ALA A 250 24.05 -21.32 5.25
C ALA A 250 23.17 -20.08 5.48
N LEU A 251 21.88 -20.32 5.54
CA LEU A 251 20.84 -19.30 5.75
C LEU A 251 19.82 -19.80 6.78
N HIS A 252 19.61 -18.99 7.81
CA HIS A 252 18.46 -19.13 8.69
C HIS A 252 17.66 -17.84 8.65
N ALA A 253 16.33 -17.93 8.50
CA ALA A 253 15.47 -16.76 8.45
C ALA A 253 14.12 -17.03 9.11
N GLU A 254 13.78 -16.23 10.10
CA GLU A 254 12.53 -16.31 10.86
C GLU A 254 11.82 -14.97 10.92
N THR A 255 10.49 -15.00 11.11
CA THR A 255 9.69 -13.77 11.21
C THR A 255 9.59 -13.34 12.66
N ILE A 256 9.96 -12.09 12.93
CA ILE A 256 9.70 -11.40 14.19
C ILE A 256 8.41 -10.60 14.04
N PRO A 257 7.33 -10.94 14.79
CA PRO A 257 6.06 -10.22 14.68
C PRO A 257 6.19 -8.75 15.10
N ALA A 258 5.62 -7.85 14.31
CA ALA A 258 5.49 -6.45 14.70
C ALA A 258 4.36 -6.25 15.73
N PRO A 259 4.43 -5.22 16.56
CA PRO A 259 3.35 -4.88 17.49
C PRO A 259 2.10 -4.44 16.70
N VAL A 260 0.96 -5.04 17.01
CA VAL A 260 -0.33 -4.65 16.43
C VAL A 260 -0.86 -3.45 17.18
N ALA A 261 -0.75 -2.26 16.61
CA ALA A 261 -1.25 -1.04 17.22
C ALA A 261 -2.78 -1.05 17.33
N ARG A 262 -3.46 -1.53 16.31
CA ARG A 262 -4.91 -1.77 16.27
C ARG A 262 -5.22 -2.87 15.25
N SER A 263 -6.08 -3.81 15.62
CA SER A 263 -6.53 -4.88 14.72
C SER A 263 -7.47 -4.36 13.64
N LEU A 264 -7.59 -5.12 12.55
CA LEU A 264 -8.55 -4.87 11.48
C LEU A 264 -9.66 -5.91 11.57
N ALA A 265 -10.90 -5.52 11.27
CA ALA A 265 -12.04 -6.41 11.21
C ALA A 265 -12.87 -6.14 9.95
N ILE A 266 -13.16 -7.21 9.20
CA ILE A 266 -14.06 -7.17 8.05
C ILE A 266 -15.35 -7.88 8.47
N LEU A 267 -16.44 -7.13 8.53
CA LEU A 267 -17.76 -7.63 8.95
C LEU A 267 -18.73 -7.60 7.78
N ARG A 268 -19.55 -8.63 7.68
CA ARG A 268 -20.61 -8.74 6.66
C ARG A 268 -21.87 -9.32 7.28
N GLY A 269 -23.00 -8.66 7.11
CA GLY A 269 -24.28 -9.10 7.64
C GLY A 269 -25.33 -8.00 7.56
N ASP A 270 -26.55 -8.31 7.98
CA ASP A 270 -27.55 -7.26 8.17
C ASP A 270 -27.28 -6.43 9.44
N LEU A 271 -27.80 -5.22 9.44
CA LEU A 271 -27.52 -4.25 10.53
C LEU A 271 -27.91 -4.79 11.89
N THR A 272 -29.06 -5.47 12.01
CA THR A 272 -29.57 -5.95 13.28
C THR A 272 -28.68 -7.04 13.86
N ASP A 273 -28.24 -7.97 13.05
CA ASP A 273 -27.35 -9.06 13.45
C ASP A 273 -25.98 -8.52 13.83
N LEU A 274 -25.40 -7.65 13.00
CA LEU A 274 -24.13 -7.01 13.31
C LEU A 274 -24.15 -6.26 14.64
N LEU A 275 -25.27 -5.60 14.99
CA LEU A 275 -25.41 -4.87 16.25
C LEU A 275 -25.63 -5.77 17.48
N ARG A 276 -26.09 -7.02 17.32
CA ARG A 276 -26.49 -7.90 18.43
C ARG A 276 -25.61 -9.11 18.64
N ASP A 277 -25.01 -9.64 17.58
CA ASP A 277 -24.25 -10.89 17.64
C ASP A 277 -23.00 -10.74 18.51
N PRO A 278 -22.85 -11.52 19.59
CA PRO A 278 -21.68 -11.45 20.47
C PRO A 278 -20.39 -11.92 19.80
N ARG A 279 -20.44 -12.63 18.68
CA ARG A 279 -19.26 -13.05 17.90
C ARG A 279 -18.42 -11.87 17.42
N HIS A 280 -19.05 -10.69 17.25
CA HIS A 280 -18.35 -9.48 16.78
C HIS A 280 -17.72 -8.65 17.91
N ARG A 281 -17.67 -9.15 19.15
CA ARG A 281 -17.14 -8.41 20.31
C ARG A 281 -15.67 -7.97 20.10
N ALA A 282 -14.85 -8.80 19.48
CA ALA A 282 -13.45 -8.47 19.20
C ALA A 282 -13.30 -7.29 18.23
N ALA A 283 -14.28 -7.06 17.35
CA ALA A 283 -14.28 -5.96 16.41
C ALA A 283 -14.61 -4.59 17.03
N GLU A 284 -15.12 -4.55 18.26
CA GLU A 284 -15.50 -3.30 18.94
C GLU A 284 -14.31 -2.37 19.20
N SER A 285 -13.08 -2.92 19.27
CA SER A 285 -11.82 -2.17 19.41
C SER A 285 -10.97 -2.13 18.13
N ALA A 286 -11.47 -2.67 17.03
CA ALA A 286 -10.74 -2.75 15.75
C ALA A 286 -11.15 -1.61 14.81
N TYR A 287 -10.29 -1.32 13.82
CA TYR A 287 -10.75 -0.62 12.62
C TYR A 287 -11.64 -1.56 11.82
N CYS A 288 -12.85 -1.12 11.48
CA CYS A 288 -13.84 -1.95 10.82
C CYS A 288 -14.12 -1.52 9.38
N GLN A 289 -14.13 -2.49 8.49
CA GLN A 289 -14.81 -2.44 7.20
C GLN A 289 -16.09 -3.25 7.31
N ILE A 290 -17.24 -2.63 7.09
CA ILE A 290 -18.55 -3.27 7.25
C ILE A 290 -19.29 -3.27 5.92
N THR A 291 -19.80 -4.44 5.52
CA THR A 291 -20.68 -4.61 4.36
C THR A 291 -22.06 -5.02 4.84
N LEU A 292 -23.04 -4.15 4.68
CA LEU A 292 -24.44 -4.43 5.00
C LEU A 292 -25.08 -5.24 3.87
N THR A 293 -25.85 -6.26 4.29
CA THR A 293 -26.55 -7.18 3.38
C THR A 293 -28.08 -7.04 3.47
N ASP A 294 -28.58 -6.08 4.24
CA ASP A 294 -30.00 -5.78 4.34
C ASP A 294 -30.65 -5.63 2.95
N THR A 295 -31.87 -6.12 2.76
CA THR A 295 -32.59 -6.01 1.48
C THR A 295 -32.92 -4.56 1.11
N VAL A 296 -33.12 -3.71 2.13
CA VAL A 296 -33.31 -2.27 1.99
C VAL A 296 -32.26 -1.56 2.81
N ARG A 297 -31.60 -0.56 2.22
CA ARG A 297 -30.53 0.20 2.91
C ARG A 297 -31.04 0.86 4.18
N PRO A 298 -30.49 0.47 5.36
CA PRO A 298 -30.94 1.04 6.64
C PRO A 298 -30.62 2.54 6.74
N MET A 299 -31.56 3.31 7.26
CA MET A 299 -31.32 4.73 7.52
C MET A 299 -30.37 4.94 8.69
N GLY A 300 -29.44 5.88 8.56
CA GLY A 300 -28.46 6.19 9.61
C GLY A 300 -27.54 5.02 9.97
N ALA A 301 -27.32 4.07 9.07
CA ALA A 301 -26.55 2.85 9.32
C ALA A 301 -25.17 3.11 9.92
N MET A 302 -24.41 4.08 9.39
CA MET A 302 -23.09 4.43 9.91
C MET A 302 -23.13 4.90 11.36
N GLU A 303 -24.12 5.72 11.73
CA GLU A 303 -24.28 6.20 13.11
C GLU A 303 -24.64 5.06 14.06
N GLN A 304 -25.54 4.18 13.64
CA GLN A 304 -25.94 3.01 14.44
C GLN A 304 -24.75 2.05 14.64
N LEU A 305 -23.98 1.76 13.58
CA LEU A 305 -22.81 0.90 13.66
C LEU A 305 -21.73 1.48 14.57
N ARG A 306 -21.48 2.78 14.51
CA ARG A 306 -20.45 3.46 15.35
C ARG A 306 -20.81 3.46 16.86
N ARG A 307 -22.02 3.18 17.25
CA ARG A 307 -22.36 2.96 18.68
C ARG A 307 -21.74 1.67 19.22
N ARG A 308 -21.58 0.65 18.39
CA ARG A 308 -20.94 -0.62 18.75
C ARG A 308 -19.50 -0.70 18.23
N PHE A 309 -19.26 -0.27 17.00
CA PHE A 309 -17.96 -0.28 16.32
C PHE A 309 -17.51 1.16 16.03
N PRO A 310 -17.01 1.87 17.04
CA PRO A 310 -16.73 3.32 16.93
C PRO A 310 -15.75 3.66 15.80
N ASP A 311 -14.81 2.76 15.53
CA ASP A 311 -13.79 2.90 14.50
C ASP A 311 -14.19 2.24 13.16
N THR A 312 -15.47 2.32 12.78
CA THR A 312 -15.93 1.94 11.44
C THR A 312 -15.41 2.95 10.43
N LEU A 313 -14.48 2.52 9.58
CA LEU A 313 -13.81 3.36 8.58
C LEU A 313 -14.48 3.23 7.20
N VAL A 314 -14.97 2.03 6.87
CA VAL A 314 -15.60 1.74 5.58
C VAL A 314 -16.96 1.11 5.80
N LEU A 315 -17.96 1.61 5.08
CA LEU A 315 -19.31 1.04 5.03
C LEU A 315 -19.73 0.84 3.58
N ALA A 316 -19.93 -0.40 3.22
CA ALA A 316 -20.48 -0.82 1.93
C ALA A 316 -21.90 -1.37 2.10
N PHE A 317 -22.64 -1.44 1.01
CA PHE A 317 -23.99 -1.99 0.96
C PHE A 317 -24.10 -2.94 -0.23
N GLU A 318 -24.36 -4.22 0.07
CA GLU A 318 -24.49 -5.30 -0.91
C GLU A 318 -25.71 -6.17 -0.54
N PRO A 319 -26.92 -5.78 -0.92
CA PRO A 319 -28.13 -6.47 -0.54
C PRO A 319 -28.18 -7.91 -1.06
N VAL A 320 -28.67 -8.83 -0.23
CA VAL A 320 -28.86 -10.23 -0.63
C VAL A 320 -29.92 -10.30 -1.75
N GLY A 321 -29.58 -10.96 -2.87
CA GLY A 321 -30.51 -11.14 -3.99
C GLY A 321 -30.53 -10.00 -5.00
N ALA A 322 -29.70 -8.98 -4.85
CA ALA A 322 -29.56 -7.95 -5.86
C ALA A 322 -28.98 -8.53 -7.15
N GLN A 323 -29.77 -8.59 -8.18
CA GLN A 323 -29.24 -8.70 -9.53
C GLN A 323 -28.66 -7.34 -9.89
N THR A 324 -27.34 -7.23 -9.89
CA THR A 324 -26.63 -6.07 -10.45
C THR A 324 -26.84 -6.05 -11.94
N THR A 325 -27.93 -5.43 -12.38
CA THR A 325 -28.06 -5.05 -13.79
C THR A 325 -27.16 -3.82 -13.97
N PRO A 326 -26.10 -3.90 -14.76
CA PRO A 326 -25.28 -2.72 -15.02
C PRO A 326 -26.16 -1.66 -15.68
N LEU A 327 -26.28 -0.49 -15.08
CA LEU A 327 -26.79 0.70 -15.76
C LEU A 327 -25.74 1.10 -16.82
N THR A 328 -25.71 0.37 -17.94
CA THR A 328 -24.82 0.64 -19.06
C THR A 328 -25.61 1.27 -20.20
N SER A 329 -25.37 2.46 -20.40
CA SER A 329 -25.04 3.29 -21.55
C SER A 329 -25.80 4.61 -21.55
N ALA A 330 -25.03 5.69 -21.72
CA ALA A 330 -25.53 7.04 -21.93
C ALA A 330 -26.54 7.17 -23.11
N ALA A 331 -26.62 6.17 -23.98
CA ALA A 331 -27.59 6.08 -25.07
C ALA A 331 -29.01 5.75 -24.56
N LEU A 332 -29.16 4.83 -23.58
CA LEU A 332 -30.47 4.47 -23.00
C LEU A 332 -31.03 5.60 -22.10
N VAL A 333 -30.18 6.46 -21.58
CA VAL A 333 -30.59 7.60 -20.73
C VAL A 333 -31.23 8.72 -21.58
N ARG A 334 -30.85 8.87 -22.85
CA ARG A 334 -31.36 9.94 -23.75
C ARG A 334 -32.78 9.71 -24.29
N GLU A 335 -33.28 8.48 -24.24
CA GLU A 335 -34.60 8.13 -24.80
C GLU A 335 -35.69 7.99 -23.72
N ARG A 336 -35.36 8.08 -22.44
CA ARG A 336 -36.30 7.90 -21.31
C ARG A 336 -36.67 9.22 -20.66
N GLY A 337 -37.93 9.30 -20.22
CA GLY A 337 -38.43 10.46 -19.48
C GLY A 337 -37.80 10.57 -18.08
N ASP A 338 -37.70 11.79 -17.55
CA ASP A 338 -37.08 12.09 -16.23
C ASP A 338 -37.70 11.27 -15.11
N LEU A 339 -39.04 11.03 -15.12
CA LEU A 339 -39.74 10.23 -14.14
C LEU A 339 -39.32 8.75 -14.15
N ASP A 340 -39.14 8.20 -15.36
CA ASP A 340 -38.71 6.81 -15.52
C ASP A 340 -37.27 6.64 -15.12
N LEU A 341 -36.39 7.63 -15.41
CA LEU A 341 -35.01 7.65 -14.94
C LEU A 341 -34.93 7.72 -13.42
N CYS A 342 -35.74 8.53 -12.76
CA CYS A 342 -35.81 8.61 -11.29
C CYS A 342 -36.33 7.29 -10.70
N SER A 343 -37.30 6.66 -11.33
CA SER A 343 -37.86 5.38 -10.89
C SER A 343 -36.87 4.24 -11.04
N ASP A 344 -36.14 4.19 -12.16
CA ASP A 344 -35.08 3.21 -12.42
C ASP A 344 -33.90 3.40 -11.45
N PHE A 345 -33.54 4.66 -11.16
CA PHE A 345 -32.51 4.96 -10.16
C PHE A 345 -32.91 4.45 -8.79
N LEU A 346 -34.15 4.70 -8.34
CA LEU A 346 -34.65 4.16 -7.07
C LEU A 346 -34.62 2.63 -7.05
N SER A 347 -35.06 1.99 -8.13
CA SER A 347 -35.01 0.52 -8.25
C SER A 347 -33.57 0.02 -8.18
N HIS A 348 -32.62 0.70 -8.86
CA HIS A 348 -31.21 0.35 -8.82
C HIS A 348 -30.62 0.48 -7.42
N VAL A 349 -30.85 1.60 -6.74
CA VAL A 349 -30.31 1.84 -5.37
C VAL A 349 -30.92 0.87 -4.33
N ARG A 350 -32.13 0.35 -4.60
CA ARG A 350 -32.83 -0.60 -3.77
C ARG A 350 -32.72 -2.06 -4.23
N ALA A 351 -31.70 -2.33 -5.05
CA ALA A 351 -31.40 -3.68 -5.51
C ALA A 351 -32.57 -4.39 -6.23
N GLY A 352 -33.26 -3.67 -7.11
CA GLY A 352 -34.37 -4.18 -7.90
C GLY A 352 -35.76 -3.91 -7.34
N ASN A 353 -35.88 -3.37 -6.12
CA ASN A 353 -37.17 -3.00 -5.56
C ASN A 353 -37.70 -1.70 -6.19
N ALA A 354 -38.74 -1.85 -7.02
CA ALA A 354 -39.37 -0.73 -7.71
C ALA A 354 -39.98 0.30 -6.74
N ALA A 355 -40.11 1.54 -7.19
CA ALA A 355 -40.83 2.57 -6.46
C ALA A 355 -42.31 2.18 -6.28
N SER A 356 -42.84 2.36 -5.08
CA SER A 356 -44.27 2.22 -4.80
C SER A 356 -45.09 3.27 -5.57
N GLU A 357 -46.38 3.05 -5.68
CA GLU A 357 -47.30 3.99 -6.36
C GLU A 357 -47.27 5.38 -5.74
N GLN A 358 -47.19 5.45 -4.40
CA GLN A 358 -47.07 6.71 -3.67
C GLN A 358 -45.73 7.43 -3.94
N GLU A 359 -44.62 6.68 -3.95
CA GLU A 359 -43.29 7.22 -4.26
C GLU A 359 -43.20 7.72 -5.70
N ARG A 360 -43.81 6.98 -6.64
CA ARG A 360 -43.86 7.39 -8.04
C ARG A 360 -44.69 8.68 -8.25
N ALA A 361 -45.75 8.86 -7.49
CA ALA A 361 -46.54 10.10 -7.49
C ALA A 361 -45.71 11.29 -6.93
N LEU A 362 -44.95 11.07 -5.85
CA LEU A 362 -44.05 12.09 -5.30
C LEU A 362 -42.94 12.47 -6.27
N LEU A 363 -42.34 11.48 -6.94
CA LEU A 363 -41.35 11.72 -7.98
C LEU A 363 -41.90 12.50 -9.15
N ALA A 364 -43.11 12.19 -9.61
CA ALA A 364 -43.79 12.93 -10.69
C ALA A 364 -43.97 14.41 -10.30
N THR A 365 -44.43 14.67 -9.09
CA THR A 365 -44.58 16.04 -8.56
C THR A 365 -43.24 16.76 -8.50
N ALA A 366 -42.18 16.13 -8.02
CA ALA A 366 -40.84 16.73 -7.92
C ALA A 366 -40.23 17.03 -9.29
N VAL A 367 -40.41 16.12 -10.27
CA VAL A 367 -39.95 16.32 -11.67
C VAL A 367 -40.69 17.52 -12.28
N GLU A 368 -42.01 17.62 -12.10
CA GLU A 368 -42.81 18.72 -12.64
C GLU A 368 -42.41 20.05 -12.00
N CYS A 369 -42.26 20.12 -10.68
CA CYS A 369 -41.74 21.33 -10.00
C CYS A 369 -40.35 21.74 -10.52
N SER A 370 -39.47 20.77 -10.75
CA SER A 370 -38.13 21.06 -11.29
C SER A 370 -38.18 21.64 -12.71
N ARG A 371 -39.12 21.19 -13.54
CA ARG A 371 -39.31 21.71 -14.91
C ARG A 371 -39.86 23.13 -14.90
N VAL A 372 -40.81 23.44 -14.04
CA VAL A 372 -41.36 24.80 -13.85
C VAL A 372 -40.24 25.76 -13.46
N VAL A 373 -39.44 25.42 -12.42
CA VAL A 373 -38.33 26.25 -11.95
C VAL A 373 -37.26 26.48 -13.03
N ARG A 374 -37.00 25.46 -13.88
CA ARG A 374 -36.08 25.60 -15.03
C ARG A 374 -36.63 26.52 -16.09
N GLY A 375 -37.91 26.38 -16.45
CA GLY A 375 -38.57 27.25 -17.42
C GLY A 375 -38.55 28.72 -16.97
N GLU A 376 -38.86 29.01 -15.71
CA GLU A 376 -38.79 30.35 -15.15
C GLU A 376 -37.38 30.96 -15.20
N ARG A 377 -36.32 30.17 -14.93
CA ARG A 377 -34.93 30.63 -15.05
C ARG A 377 -34.46 30.85 -16.48
N GLU A 378 -34.93 30.09 -17.43
CA GLU A 378 -34.63 30.30 -18.86
C GLU A 378 -35.31 31.55 -19.39
N ASP A 379 -36.55 31.85 -18.97
CA ASP A 379 -37.29 33.04 -19.32
C ASP A 379 -36.67 34.31 -18.67
N GLU A 380 -36.21 34.25 -17.44
CA GLU A 380 -35.46 35.33 -16.78
C GLU A 380 -34.11 35.60 -17.46
N GLY A 381 -33.39 34.52 -17.89
CA GLY A 381 -32.14 34.63 -18.64
C GLY A 381 -32.32 35.27 -20.03
N ALA A 382 -33.40 34.94 -20.72
CA ALA A 382 -33.75 35.54 -22.01
C ALA A 382 -34.15 37.00 -21.90
N ALA A 383 -34.85 37.40 -20.82
CA ALA A 383 -35.22 38.79 -20.56
C ALA A 383 -34.02 39.70 -20.22
N THR A 384 -32.97 39.12 -19.62
CA THR A 384 -31.75 39.88 -19.25
C THR A 384 -30.84 40.11 -20.46
N THR A 385 -30.80 39.19 -21.42
CA THR A 385 -30.05 39.34 -22.68
C THR A 385 -30.71 40.34 -23.64
N ALA A 386 -32.02 40.48 -23.61
CA ALA A 386 -32.74 41.44 -24.46
C ALA A 386 -32.62 42.92 -23.98
N ARG A 387 -32.27 43.16 -22.70
CA ARG A 387 -32.05 44.54 -22.16
C ARG A 387 -30.59 45.01 -22.28
N GLY A 388 -29.65 44.19 -22.73
CA GLY A 388 -28.26 44.57 -22.95
C GLY A 388 -27.90 44.90 -24.39
N ALA A 389 -28.87 44.91 -25.31
CA ALA A 389 -28.66 45.16 -26.74
C ALA A 389 -29.51 46.35 -27.27
N ALA A 390 -29.82 47.35 -26.43
CA ALA A 390 -30.46 48.60 -26.82
C ALA A 390 -29.64 49.81 -26.37
#